data_3b6c8c7b5249d9a77f8a9f056ac70a6c
#
_entry.id   3b6c8c7b5249d9a77f8a9f056ac70a6c
#
_cell.length_a   1.000
_cell.length_b   1.000
_cell.length_c   1.000
_cell.angle_alpha   90.00
_cell.angle_beta   90.00
_cell.angle_gamma   90.00
#
_symmetry.space_group_name_H-M   'P 1'
#
loop_
_entity.id
_entity.type
_entity.pdbx_description
1 polymer ?
#
loop_
_entity_poly.entity_id
_entity_poly.type
_entity_poly.pdbx_seq_one_letter_code
_entity_poly.pdbx_strand_id
1 'polypeptide(L)'
;MAVENVRLLKGVPLFAHFNEKELGAILKTAKERTFAPGEPIVREGEQTDIGFYLILEGQVEVKRGGRTLSKLGSGQFFGEMSLLDGAPRSADVLPTSSTTCLVLSNWDIKALIKTYPDIAMKIIAELARRLRQTDMALTE
;
A
#
# COMPACT_ATOMS: atom_id res chain seq x y z
N MET A 1 -13.97 -8.51 9.11
CA MET A 1 -13.49 -9.82 8.76
C MET A 1 -13.08 -9.86 7.29
N ALA A 2 -13.02 -11.04 6.69
CA ALA A 2 -12.54 -11.17 5.31
C ALA A 2 -13.30 -10.33 4.29
N VAL A 3 -14.63 -10.27 4.38
CA VAL A 3 -15.46 -9.50 3.46
C VAL A 3 -15.17 -8.00 3.56
N GLU A 4 -15.01 -7.51 4.77
CA GLU A 4 -14.67 -6.11 5.02
C GLU A 4 -13.28 -5.78 4.50
N ASN A 5 -12.31 -6.68 4.69
CA ASN A 5 -10.94 -6.51 4.19
C ASN A 5 -10.89 -6.51 2.66
N VAL A 6 -11.71 -7.34 2.01
CA VAL A 6 -11.83 -7.34 0.54
C VAL A 6 -12.34 -5.98 0.07
N ARG A 7 -13.33 -5.41 0.76
CA ARG A 7 -13.86 -4.09 0.42
C ARG A 7 -12.78 -3.01 0.52
N LEU A 8 -11.99 -3.04 1.60
CA LEU A 8 -10.90 -2.08 1.78
C LEU A 8 -9.84 -2.23 0.70
N LEU A 9 -9.49 -3.45 0.33
CA LEU A 9 -8.53 -3.69 -0.76
C LEU A 9 -9.04 -3.16 -2.09
N LYS A 10 -10.32 -3.30 -2.38
CA LYS A 10 -10.92 -2.76 -3.60
C LYS A 10 -10.82 -1.25 -3.67
N GLY A 11 -10.77 -0.58 -2.53
CA GLY A 11 -10.61 0.87 -2.46
C GLY A 11 -9.20 1.34 -2.75
N VAL A 12 -8.22 0.44 -2.84
CA VAL A 12 -6.85 0.79 -3.21
C VAL A 12 -6.77 0.83 -4.75
N PRO A 13 -6.43 1.99 -5.36
CA PRO A 13 -6.45 2.10 -6.83
C PRO A 13 -5.65 1.03 -7.54
N LEU A 14 -4.52 0.61 -6.97
CA LEU A 14 -3.68 -0.42 -7.58
C LEU A 14 -4.42 -1.75 -7.75
N PHE A 15 -5.40 -2.04 -6.89
CA PHE A 15 -6.15 -3.29 -6.87
C PHE A 15 -7.60 -3.13 -7.38
N ALA A 16 -7.94 -1.94 -7.89
CA ALA A 16 -9.33 -1.64 -8.27
C ALA A 16 -9.91 -2.57 -9.32
N HIS A 17 -9.07 -3.11 -10.19
CA HIS A 17 -9.50 -3.98 -11.29
C HIS A 17 -9.27 -5.46 -11.01
N PHE A 18 -8.83 -5.79 -9.78
CA PHE A 18 -8.62 -7.19 -9.39
C PHE A 18 -9.99 -7.86 -9.16
N ASN A 19 -10.11 -9.12 -9.57
CA ASN A 19 -11.32 -9.89 -9.30
C ASN A 19 -11.28 -10.47 -7.88
N GLU A 20 -12.38 -11.10 -7.47
CA GLU A 20 -12.50 -11.64 -6.11
C GLU A 20 -11.46 -12.71 -5.80
N LYS A 21 -11.10 -13.53 -6.79
CA LYS A 21 -10.09 -14.56 -6.62
C LYS A 21 -8.73 -13.97 -6.36
N GLU A 22 -8.38 -12.92 -7.09
CA GLU A 22 -7.12 -12.20 -6.93
C GLU A 22 -7.05 -11.48 -5.58
N LEU A 23 -8.13 -10.80 -5.19
CA LEU A 23 -8.21 -10.14 -3.90
C LEU A 23 -8.14 -11.15 -2.75
N GLY A 24 -8.78 -12.30 -2.90
CA GLY A 24 -8.70 -13.39 -1.94
C GLY A 24 -7.28 -13.91 -1.77
N ALA A 25 -6.54 -14.01 -2.87
CA ALA A 25 -5.14 -14.44 -2.83
C ALA A 25 -4.27 -13.43 -2.09
N ILE A 26 -4.53 -12.12 -2.28
CA ILE A 26 -3.83 -11.07 -1.53
C ILE A 26 -4.11 -11.22 -0.03
N LEU A 27 -5.35 -11.43 0.36
CA LEU A 27 -5.71 -11.59 1.77
C LEU A 27 -5.04 -12.80 2.41
N LYS A 28 -4.90 -13.89 1.68
CA LYS A 28 -4.22 -15.09 2.19
C LYS A 28 -2.73 -14.87 2.38
N THR A 29 -2.14 -14.01 1.55
CA THR A 29 -0.69 -13.77 1.55
C THR A 29 -0.30 -12.65 2.51
N ALA A 30 -1.12 -11.61 2.61
CA ALA A 30 -0.86 -10.46 3.48
C ALA A 30 -0.88 -10.87 4.95
N LYS A 31 -0.05 -10.19 5.75
CA LYS A 31 0.03 -10.41 7.19
C LYS A 31 -0.60 -9.23 7.92
N GLU A 32 -1.28 -9.52 9.00
CA GLU A 32 -1.86 -8.51 9.85
C GLU A 32 -0.86 -8.19 10.97
N ARG A 33 -0.50 -6.91 11.10
CA ARG A 33 0.46 -6.46 12.11
C ARG A 33 -0.07 -5.25 12.85
N THR A 34 0.21 -5.18 14.15
CA THR A 34 -0.21 -4.06 15.00
C THR A 34 1.01 -3.31 15.49
N PHE A 35 0.93 -1.98 15.43
CA PHE A 35 2.01 -1.08 15.81
C PHE A 35 1.55 -0.17 16.94
N ALA A 36 2.43 0.01 17.94
CA ALA A 36 2.16 0.88 19.07
C ALA A 36 2.29 2.35 18.67
N PRO A 37 1.59 3.27 19.37
CA PRO A 37 1.76 4.70 19.12
C PRO A 37 3.23 5.10 19.28
N GLY A 38 3.71 5.92 18.33
CA GLY A 38 5.09 6.42 18.35
C GLY A 38 6.12 5.45 17.80
N GLU A 39 5.77 4.19 17.54
CA GLU A 39 6.68 3.22 16.95
C GLU A 39 6.68 3.38 15.44
N PRO A 40 7.81 3.82 14.81
CA PRO A 40 7.80 4.03 13.36
C PRO A 40 7.46 2.75 12.61
N ILE A 41 6.49 2.83 11.69
CA ILE A 41 6.16 1.70 10.83
C ILE A 41 7.19 1.63 9.70
N VAL A 42 7.49 2.77 9.08
CA VAL A 42 8.54 2.90 8.08
C VAL A 42 9.30 4.19 8.34
N ARG A 43 10.56 4.24 7.91
CA ARG A 43 11.43 5.41 8.06
C ARG A 43 11.92 5.87 6.70
N GLU A 44 12.07 7.18 6.55
CA GLU A 44 12.61 7.79 5.33
C GLU A 44 13.96 7.19 5.00
N GLY A 45 14.18 6.85 3.73
CA GLY A 45 15.42 6.27 3.25
C GLY A 45 15.60 4.79 3.48
N GLU A 46 14.68 4.16 4.22
CA GLU A 46 14.74 2.73 4.53
C GLU A 46 14.46 1.89 3.30
N GLN A 47 15.26 0.85 3.08
CA GLN A 47 15.08 -0.11 1.98
C GLN A 47 14.80 -1.52 2.46
N THR A 48 14.85 -1.77 3.77
CA THR A 48 14.42 -3.02 4.37
C THR A 48 12.90 -2.94 4.57
N ASP A 49 12.23 -4.05 4.70
CA ASP A 49 10.77 -4.10 4.88
C ASP A 49 10.01 -3.36 3.79
N ILE A 50 10.42 -3.56 2.54
CA ILE A 50 9.75 -2.97 1.39
C ILE A 50 8.39 -3.62 1.22
N GLY A 51 7.34 -2.85 1.37
CA GLY A 51 5.99 -3.38 1.28
C GLY A 51 4.93 -2.31 1.27
N PHE A 52 3.73 -2.79 1.12
CA PHE A 52 2.50 -2.01 1.10
C PHE A 52 1.76 -2.24 2.42
N TYR A 53 1.20 -1.18 2.96
CA TYR A 53 0.44 -1.22 4.21
C TYR A 53 -0.95 -0.64 4.00
N LEU A 54 -1.98 -1.45 4.28
CA LEU A 54 -3.37 -0.99 4.27
C LEU A 54 -3.80 -0.88 5.73
N ILE A 55 -4.20 0.31 6.15
CA ILE A 55 -4.64 0.55 7.52
C ILE A 55 -6.05 -0.01 7.73
N LEU A 56 -6.16 -0.98 8.61
CA LEU A 56 -7.45 -1.55 8.99
C LEU A 56 -8.07 -0.75 10.11
N GLU A 57 -7.25 -0.32 11.07
CA GLU A 57 -7.70 0.34 12.28
C GLU A 57 -6.58 1.22 12.80
N GLY A 58 -6.92 2.39 13.32
CA GLY A 58 -5.95 3.32 13.89
C GLY A 58 -5.68 4.51 13.00
N GLN A 59 -4.59 5.22 13.30
CA GLN A 59 -4.22 6.47 12.62
C GLN A 59 -2.73 6.64 12.59
N VAL A 60 -2.22 7.16 11.48
CA VAL A 60 -0.79 7.43 11.32
C VAL A 60 -0.57 8.85 10.80
N GLU A 61 0.62 9.39 11.04
CA GLU A 61 1.10 10.63 10.42
C GLU A 61 2.25 10.27 9.49
N VAL A 62 2.21 10.86 8.29
CA VAL A 62 3.30 10.76 7.31
C VAL A 62 4.14 12.01 7.46
N LYS A 63 5.43 11.84 7.77
CA LYS A 63 6.34 12.98 8.06
C LYS A 63 7.59 12.90 7.19
N ARG A 64 8.07 14.07 6.80
CA ARG A 64 9.37 14.21 6.13
C ARG A 64 10.08 15.40 6.72
N GLY A 65 11.33 15.17 7.20
CA GLY A 65 12.11 16.23 7.82
C GLY A 65 11.42 16.87 9.00
N GLY A 66 10.67 16.12 9.79
CA GLY A 66 9.96 16.62 10.96
C GLY A 66 8.64 17.31 10.66
N ARG A 67 8.27 17.44 9.38
CA ARG A 67 7.01 18.09 8.97
C ARG A 67 5.95 17.03 8.67
N THR A 68 4.74 17.23 9.17
CA THR A 68 3.61 16.36 8.86
C THR A 68 3.10 16.67 7.47
N LEU A 69 3.20 15.69 6.56
CA LEU A 69 2.71 15.81 5.19
C LEU A 69 1.23 15.45 5.09
N SER A 70 0.81 14.42 5.82
CA SER A 70 -0.57 13.97 5.81
C SER A 70 -0.86 13.09 7.01
N LYS A 71 -2.16 12.84 7.23
CA LYS A 71 -2.64 11.91 8.25
C LYS A 71 -3.50 10.87 7.54
N LEU A 72 -3.29 9.60 7.87
CA LEU A 72 -4.02 8.50 7.25
C LEU A 72 -4.72 7.68 8.33
N GLY A 73 -5.89 7.17 7.99
CA GLY A 73 -6.69 6.33 8.89
C GLY A 73 -7.22 5.10 8.21
N SER A 74 -8.20 4.47 8.82
CA SER A 74 -8.78 3.21 8.34
C SER A 74 -9.20 3.29 6.88
N GLY A 75 -8.83 2.28 6.09
CA GLY A 75 -9.11 2.21 4.66
C GLY A 75 -8.09 2.91 3.78
N GLN A 76 -7.20 3.70 4.37
CA GLN A 76 -6.13 4.36 3.63
C GLN A 76 -4.87 3.52 3.66
N PHE A 77 -3.92 3.85 2.82
CA PHE A 77 -2.76 2.99 2.58
C PHE A 77 -1.51 3.82 2.28
N PHE A 78 -0.37 3.15 2.38
CA PHE A 78 0.91 3.76 2.01
C PHE A 78 1.87 2.67 1.53
N GLY A 79 2.90 3.09 0.80
CA GLY A 79 3.94 2.17 0.33
C GLY A 79 3.59 1.41 -0.94
N GLU A 80 2.51 1.78 -1.66
CA GLU A 80 2.11 1.04 -2.86
C GLU A 80 3.14 1.11 -3.98
N MET A 81 3.84 2.25 -4.13
CA MET A 81 4.87 2.35 -5.18
C MET A 81 6.12 1.57 -4.81
N SER A 82 6.51 1.60 -3.53
CA SER A 82 7.65 0.80 -3.05
C SER A 82 7.41 -0.69 -3.19
N LEU A 83 6.14 -1.11 -3.13
CA LEU A 83 5.76 -2.50 -3.38
C LEU A 83 6.23 -2.97 -4.76
N LEU A 84 6.20 -2.08 -5.74
CA LEU A 84 6.51 -2.40 -7.13
C LEU A 84 7.98 -2.23 -7.48
N ASP A 85 8.59 -1.09 -7.10
CA ASP A 85 9.94 -0.74 -7.54
C ASP A 85 11.03 -0.95 -6.50
N GLY A 86 10.64 -1.19 -5.23
CA GLY A 86 11.61 -1.39 -4.17
C GLY A 86 12.41 -0.14 -3.80
N ALA A 87 11.94 1.04 -4.22
CA ALA A 87 12.65 2.28 -3.93
C ALA A 87 12.64 2.58 -2.42
N PRO A 88 13.64 3.32 -1.92
CA PRO A 88 13.65 3.74 -0.51
C PRO A 88 12.41 4.52 -0.14
N ARG A 89 12.02 4.45 1.13
CA ARG A 89 10.88 5.19 1.65
C ARG A 89 11.11 6.69 1.52
N SER A 90 10.08 7.42 1.08
CA SER A 90 10.16 8.87 0.89
C SER A 90 9.82 9.66 2.14
N ALA A 91 9.31 9.00 3.17
CA ALA A 91 8.88 9.66 4.40
C ALA A 91 8.83 8.66 5.55
N ASP A 92 8.74 9.19 6.77
CA ASP A 92 8.45 8.40 7.97
C ASP A 92 6.94 8.22 8.08
N VAL A 93 6.51 7.07 8.59
CA VAL A 93 5.10 6.84 8.93
C VAL A 93 5.03 6.40 10.38
N LEU A 94 4.36 7.22 11.19
CA LEU A 94 4.30 7.06 12.65
C LEU A 94 2.87 6.90 13.11
N PRO A 95 2.55 5.82 13.84
CA PRO A 95 1.21 5.70 14.42
C PRO A 95 0.99 6.75 15.51
N THR A 96 -0.18 7.37 15.51
CA THR A 96 -0.61 8.28 16.58
C THR A 96 -1.54 7.58 17.55
N SER A 97 -2.02 6.39 17.18
CA SER A 97 -2.81 5.50 18.04
C SER A 97 -2.35 4.07 17.72
N SER A 98 -2.82 3.10 18.50
CA SER A 98 -2.57 1.69 18.16
C SER A 98 -3.13 1.44 16.76
N THR A 99 -2.30 0.96 15.86
CA THR A 99 -2.64 0.85 14.44
C THR A 99 -2.42 -0.56 13.95
N THR A 100 -3.43 -1.12 13.30
CA THR A 100 -3.37 -2.46 12.71
C THR A 100 -3.43 -2.33 11.20
N CYS A 101 -2.46 -2.97 10.52
CA CYS A 101 -2.35 -2.92 9.06
C CYS A 101 -2.32 -4.32 8.46
N LEU A 102 -2.83 -4.44 7.24
CA LEU A 102 -2.48 -5.55 6.36
C LEU A 102 -1.18 -5.19 5.65
N VAL A 103 -0.22 -6.10 5.69
CA VAL A 103 1.12 -5.87 5.14
C VAL A 103 1.37 -6.85 3.99
N LEU A 104 1.69 -6.31 2.82
CA LEU A 104 2.02 -7.10 1.64
C LEU A 104 3.43 -6.72 1.21
N SER A 105 4.34 -7.69 1.20
CA SER A 105 5.73 -7.43 0.84
C SER A 105 5.96 -7.46 -0.67
N ASN A 106 7.11 -6.92 -1.10
CA ASN A 106 7.56 -7.01 -2.48
C ASN A 106 7.64 -8.47 -2.95
N TRP A 107 8.07 -9.38 -2.07
CA TRP A 107 8.14 -10.81 -2.38
C TRP A 107 6.75 -11.41 -2.59
N ASP A 108 5.79 -10.97 -1.80
CA ASP A 108 4.41 -11.45 -1.89
C ASP A 108 3.79 -11.10 -3.23
N ILE A 109 3.96 -9.85 -3.69
CA ILE A 109 3.38 -9.43 -4.97
C ILE A 109 4.03 -10.19 -6.13
N LYS A 110 5.33 -10.45 -6.06
CA LYS A 110 6.03 -11.22 -7.08
C LYS A 110 5.50 -12.64 -7.17
N ALA A 111 5.26 -13.28 -6.02
CA ALA A 111 4.70 -14.61 -5.96
C ALA A 111 3.28 -14.65 -6.52
N LEU A 112 2.47 -13.63 -6.20
CA LEU A 112 1.10 -13.53 -6.69
C LEU A 112 1.05 -13.38 -8.20
N ILE A 113 1.96 -12.59 -8.78
CA ILE A 113 2.04 -12.41 -10.23
C ILE A 113 2.37 -13.72 -10.92
N LYS A 114 3.21 -14.55 -10.33
CA LYS A 114 3.53 -15.86 -10.91
C LYS A 114 2.31 -16.79 -10.97
N THR A 115 1.47 -16.73 -9.94
CA THR A 115 0.26 -17.57 -9.86
C THR A 115 -0.90 -16.97 -10.68
N TYR A 116 -1.00 -15.65 -10.68
CA TYR A 116 -2.06 -14.90 -11.38
C TYR A 116 -1.44 -13.83 -12.28
N PRO A 117 -0.93 -14.24 -13.46
CA PRO A 117 -0.22 -13.29 -14.35
C PRO A 117 -1.02 -12.05 -14.75
N ASP A 118 -2.35 -12.16 -14.83
CA ASP A 118 -3.20 -11.02 -15.16
C ASP A 118 -3.08 -9.86 -14.18
N ILE A 119 -2.65 -10.16 -12.95
CA ILE A 119 -2.41 -9.12 -11.95
C ILE A 119 -1.39 -8.10 -12.47
N ALA A 120 -0.32 -8.57 -13.12
CA ALA A 120 0.70 -7.68 -13.66
C ALA A 120 0.12 -6.71 -14.68
N MET A 121 -0.73 -7.19 -15.59
CA MET A 121 -1.35 -6.32 -16.59
C MET A 121 -2.31 -5.31 -15.98
N LYS A 122 -3.03 -5.70 -14.93
CA LYS A 122 -3.93 -4.80 -14.23
C LYS A 122 -3.18 -3.69 -13.51
N ILE A 123 -2.03 -4.02 -12.92
CA ILE A 123 -1.14 -3.03 -12.30
C ILE A 123 -0.58 -2.09 -13.36
N ILE A 124 -0.10 -2.63 -14.47
CA ILE A 124 0.44 -1.83 -15.57
C ILE A 124 -0.61 -0.86 -16.10
N ALA A 125 -1.84 -1.33 -16.28
CA ALA A 125 -2.94 -0.48 -16.77
C ALA A 125 -3.21 0.67 -15.81
N GLU A 126 -3.19 0.43 -14.51
CA GLU A 126 -3.39 1.49 -13.51
C GLU A 126 -2.25 2.52 -13.56
N LEU A 127 -1.01 2.05 -13.67
CA LEU A 127 0.14 2.94 -13.76
C LEU A 127 0.12 3.76 -15.04
N ALA A 128 -0.30 3.16 -16.16
CA ALA A 128 -0.45 3.87 -17.42
C ALA A 128 -1.51 4.98 -17.31
N ARG A 129 -2.62 4.69 -16.61
CA ARG A 129 -3.66 5.69 -16.37
C ARG A 129 -3.12 6.87 -15.58
N ARG A 130 -2.35 6.62 -14.53
CA ARG A 130 -1.74 7.68 -13.71
C ARG A 130 -0.76 8.51 -14.52
N LEU A 131 0.04 7.86 -15.36
CA LEU A 131 1.02 8.54 -16.20
C LEU A 131 0.34 9.47 -17.19
N ARG A 132 -0.75 9.02 -17.83
CA ARG A 132 -1.53 9.86 -18.74
C ARG A 132 -2.11 11.09 -18.03
N GLN A 133 -2.60 10.93 -16.82
CA GLN A 133 -3.12 12.06 -16.05
C GLN A 133 -2.03 13.07 -15.73
N THR A 134 -0.83 12.61 -15.41
CA THR A 134 0.32 13.47 -15.14
C THR A 134 0.71 14.23 -16.42
N ASP A 135 0.78 13.55 -17.57
CA ASP A 135 1.10 14.17 -18.84
C ASP A 135 0.08 15.23 -19.22
N MET A 136 -1.21 14.95 -19.03
CA MET A 136 -2.27 15.91 -19.29
C MET A 136 -2.15 17.14 -18.40
N ALA A 137 -1.84 16.94 -17.13
CA ALA A 137 -1.66 18.04 -16.18
C ALA A 137 -0.46 18.92 -16.56
N LEU A 138 0.60 18.32 -17.11
CA LEU A 138 1.79 19.06 -17.54
C LEU A 138 1.57 19.86 -18.82
N THR A 139 0.66 19.40 -19.68
CA THR A 139 0.41 20.08 -20.97
C THR A 139 -0.66 21.16 -20.87
N GLU A 140 -1.37 21.22 -19.81
CA GLU A 140 -2.35 22.26 -19.53
C GLU A 140 -1.71 23.46 -18.82
#